data_6be62e7a5293db179cba430208ff90c4
#
_entry.id   6be62e7a5293db179cba430208ff90c4
#
_cell.length_a   1.000
_cell.length_b   1.000
_cell.length_c   1.000
_cell.angle_alpha   90.00
_cell.angle_beta   90.00
_cell.angle_gamma   90.00
#
_symmetry.space_group_name_H-M   'P 1'
#
loop_
_entity.id
_entity.type
_entity.pdbx_description
1 polymer ?
#
loop_
_entity_poly.entity_id
_entity_poly.type
_entity_poly.pdbx_seq_one_letter_code
_entity_poly.pdbx_strand_id
1 'polypeptide(L)'
;MVKILVTGSDSRFGKILKKLKTKHKFIFRNKKELNILSSSSIKRNLKKFKPNYVLHLAGLSRPMKMHEKNISKSINLNIIGTANIVNEVSKLGIKMIYLSSSYVYQGTKGNYKESDPVKPWNNYSWSNLGGECS
;
A
#
# COMPACT_ATOMS: atom_id res chain seq x y z
N MET A 1 15.03 11.70 -14.44
CA MET A 1 15.06 10.49 -13.58
C MET A 1 14.13 10.75 -12.39
N VAL A 2 13.17 9.84 -12.11
CA VAL A 2 12.18 9.98 -11.04
C VAL A 2 12.62 9.13 -9.84
N LYS A 3 12.45 9.65 -8.61
CA LYS A 3 12.68 8.91 -7.37
C LYS A 3 11.37 8.33 -6.86
N ILE A 4 11.33 7.04 -6.60
CA ILE A 4 10.13 6.30 -6.15
C ILE A 4 10.48 5.60 -4.84
N LEU A 5 9.84 6.01 -3.74
CA LEU A 5 9.95 5.34 -2.46
C LEU A 5 8.97 4.16 -2.44
N VAL A 6 9.47 2.95 -2.17
CA VAL A 6 8.66 1.73 -2.15
C VAL A 6 8.53 1.25 -0.71
N THR A 7 7.32 1.25 -0.17
CA THR A 7 7.03 0.65 1.14
C THR A 7 6.78 -0.85 1.01
N GLY A 8 7.00 -1.63 2.06
CA GLY A 8 6.74 -3.08 2.00
C GLY A 8 7.61 -3.82 0.99
N SER A 9 8.86 -3.42 0.85
CA SER A 9 9.79 -3.91 -0.17
C SER A 9 10.13 -5.40 -0.10
N ASP A 10 9.82 -6.06 1.03
CA ASP A 10 10.02 -7.52 1.19
C ASP A 10 8.82 -8.34 0.72
N SER A 11 7.73 -7.70 0.27
CA SER A 11 6.61 -8.35 -0.39
C SER A 11 7.05 -9.09 -1.66
N ARG A 12 6.21 -10.02 -2.14
CA ARG A 12 6.50 -10.75 -3.40
C ARG A 12 6.72 -9.78 -4.56
N PHE A 13 5.84 -8.80 -4.70
CA PHE A 13 5.95 -7.78 -5.75
C PHE A 13 7.19 -6.91 -5.56
N GLY A 14 7.47 -6.46 -4.34
CA GLY A 14 8.68 -5.67 -4.04
C GLY A 14 9.98 -6.41 -4.38
N LYS A 15 10.04 -7.72 -4.14
CA LYS A 15 11.20 -8.56 -4.52
C LYS A 15 11.39 -8.67 -6.03
N ILE A 16 10.29 -8.76 -6.79
CA ILE A 16 10.34 -8.76 -8.26
C ILE A 16 10.80 -7.39 -8.76
N LEU A 17 10.22 -6.32 -8.23
CA LEU A 17 10.54 -4.96 -8.62
C LEU A 17 12.03 -4.61 -8.38
N LYS A 18 12.67 -5.17 -7.35
CA LYS A 18 14.11 -5.02 -7.10
C LYS A 18 15.00 -5.53 -8.25
N LYS A 19 14.49 -6.46 -9.05
CA LYS A 19 15.21 -7.06 -10.19
C LYS A 19 14.99 -6.30 -11.48
N LEU A 20 14.05 -5.36 -11.52
CA LEU A 20 13.70 -4.63 -12.73
C LEU A 20 14.78 -3.59 -13.08
N LYS A 21 15.32 -3.69 -14.29
CA LYS A 21 16.19 -2.65 -14.85
C LYS A 21 15.34 -1.49 -15.34
N THR A 22 15.61 -0.29 -14.83
CA THR A 22 14.83 0.91 -15.17
C THR A 22 15.67 2.17 -15.06
N LYS A 23 15.29 3.22 -15.79
CA LYS A 23 15.89 4.56 -15.69
C LYS A 23 15.45 5.33 -14.43
N HIS A 24 14.48 4.83 -13.67
CA HIS A 24 14.01 5.47 -12.45
C HIS A 24 14.77 4.96 -11.22
N LYS A 25 14.84 5.78 -10.18
CA LYS A 25 15.51 5.44 -8.92
C LYS A 25 14.48 4.92 -7.91
N PHE A 26 14.48 3.62 -7.66
CA PHE A 26 13.70 3.01 -6.59
C PHE A 26 14.45 3.04 -5.25
N ILE A 27 13.75 3.40 -4.20
CA ILE A 27 14.23 3.44 -2.81
C ILE A 27 13.37 2.47 -2.02
N PHE A 28 13.85 1.26 -1.86
CA PHE A 28 13.14 0.17 -1.21
C PHE A 28 13.22 0.28 0.31
N ARG A 29 12.06 0.17 0.98
CA ARG A 29 11.95 0.20 2.45
C ARG A 29 11.09 -0.95 2.93
N ASN A 30 11.68 -1.78 3.77
CA ASN A 30 10.97 -2.83 4.47
C ASN A 30 10.34 -2.29 5.78
N LYS A 31 9.64 -3.15 6.53
CA LYS A 31 8.95 -2.78 7.76
C LYS A 31 9.88 -2.17 8.84
N LYS A 32 11.12 -2.65 8.93
CA LYS A 32 12.09 -2.14 9.92
C LYS A 32 12.60 -0.75 9.56
N GLU A 33 12.74 -0.48 8.27
CA GLU A 33 13.26 0.78 7.74
C GLU A 33 12.18 1.87 7.63
N LEU A 34 10.92 1.47 7.33
CA LEU A 34 9.75 2.34 7.28
C LEU A 34 8.55 1.63 7.87
N ASN A 35 8.18 2.00 9.10
CA ASN A 35 6.97 1.54 9.76
C ASN A 35 5.81 2.45 9.39
N ILE A 36 4.83 1.93 8.66
CA ILE A 36 3.64 2.68 8.19
C ILE A 36 2.69 3.07 9.32
N LEU A 37 2.80 2.45 10.50
CA LEU A 37 2.03 2.82 11.69
C LEU A 37 2.69 3.92 12.51
N SER A 38 3.83 4.45 12.07
CA SER A 38 4.58 5.51 12.75
C SER A 38 4.75 6.71 11.82
N SER A 39 4.01 7.79 12.10
CA SER A 39 4.12 9.07 11.38
C SER A 39 5.55 9.60 11.40
N SER A 40 6.27 9.48 12.51
CA SER A 40 7.67 9.90 12.62
C SER A 40 8.59 9.08 11.71
N SER A 41 8.36 7.77 11.57
CA SER A 41 9.10 6.91 10.64
C SER A 41 8.86 7.32 9.18
N ILE A 42 7.59 7.59 8.83
CA ILE A 42 7.21 8.03 7.49
C ILE A 42 7.87 9.39 7.19
N LYS A 43 7.69 10.40 8.04
CA LYS A 43 8.27 11.74 7.89
C LYS A 43 9.78 11.69 7.70
N ARG A 44 10.49 10.91 8.52
CA ARG A 44 11.95 10.75 8.42
C ARG A 44 12.37 10.22 7.05
N ASN A 45 11.67 9.22 6.53
CA ASN A 45 11.96 8.65 5.20
C ASN A 45 11.66 9.64 4.07
N LEU A 46 10.51 10.32 4.10
CA LEU A 46 10.14 11.31 3.09
C LEU A 46 11.13 12.48 3.09
N LYS A 47 11.50 13.00 4.26
CA LYS A 47 12.51 14.08 4.40
C LYS A 47 13.88 13.66 3.89
N LYS A 48 14.33 12.44 4.23
CA LYS A 48 15.64 11.91 3.83
C LYS A 48 15.78 11.71 2.33
N PHE A 49 14.75 11.11 1.71
CA PHE A 49 14.86 10.68 0.30
C PHE A 49 14.23 11.64 -0.69
N LYS A 50 13.33 12.49 -0.26
CA LYS A 50 12.58 13.47 -1.09
C LYS A 50 12.10 12.82 -2.39
N PRO A 51 11.24 11.76 -2.30
CA PRO A 51 10.76 11.05 -3.48
C PRO A 51 9.75 11.90 -4.25
N ASN A 52 9.63 11.64 -5.56
CA ASN A 52 8.57 12.19 -6.39
C ASN A 52 7.26 11.40 -6.23
N TYR A 53 7.38 10.08 -6.01
CA TYR A 53 6.27 9.16 -5.83
C TYR A 53 6.52 8.22 -4.66
N VAL A 54 5.44 7.81 -4.01
CA VAL A 54 5.44 6.66 -3.08
C VAL A 54 4.66 5.52 -3.73
N LEU A 55 5.30 4.38 -3.95
CA LEU A 55 4.64 3.13 -4.32
C LEU A 55 4.38 2.35 -3.03
N HIS A 56 3.09 2.30 -2.65
CA HIS A 56 2.67 1.72 -1.38
C HIS A 56 2.31 0.25 -1.55
N LEU A 57 3.24 -0.63 -1.14
CA LEU A 57 3.09 -2.10 -1.16
C LEU A 57 2.96 -2.68 0.24
N ALA A 58 3.16 -1.88 1.28
CA ALA A 58 3.06 -2.33 2.65
C ALA A 58 1.59 -2.55 3.03
N GLY A 59 1.31 -3.70 3.61
CA GLY A 59 -0.02 -4.10 4.05
C GLY A 59 -0.03 -5.57 4.44
N LEU A 60 -1.15 -6.03 4.95
CA LEU A 60 -1.41 -7.44 5.21
C LEU A 60 -2.20 -8.03 4.04
N SER A 61 -1.63 -9.02 3.33
CA SER A 61 -2.32 -9.71 2.24
C SER A 61 -2.46 -11.21 2.47
N ARG A 62 -1.47 -11.82 3.09
CA ARG A 62 -1.45 -13.27 3.34
C ARG A 62 -0.87 -13.61 4.71
N PRO A 63 -1.25 -14.72 5.33
CA PRO A 63 -2.31 -15.66 4.88
C PRO A 63 -3.71 -15.06 5.07
N MET A 64 -4.65 -15.40 4.19
CA MET A 64 -6.03 -14.87 4.20
C MET A 64 -6.74 -15.05 5.56
N LYS A 65 -6.53 -16.20 6.21
CA LYS A 65 -7.07 -16.50 7.55
C LYS A 65 -6.68 -15.45 8.62
N MET A 66 -5.61 -14.70 8.42
CA MET A 66 -5.18 -13.68 9.38
C MET A 66 -6.17 -12.51 9.45
N HIS A 67 -6.83 -12.18 8.33
CA HIS A 67 -7.83 -11.12 8.28
C HIS A 67 -9.09 -11.47 9.10
N GLU A 68 -9.41 -12.75 9.21
CA GLU A 68 -10.55 -13.23 10.02
C GLU A 68 -10.14 -13.42 11.50
N LYS A 69 -8.94 -13.96 11.75
CA LYS A 69 -8.46 -14.21 13.11
C LYS A 69 -8.04 -12.95 13.86
N ASN A 70 -7.57 -11.93 13.15
CA ASN A 70 -7.07 -10.69 13.74
C ASN A 70 -7.47 -9.49 12.88
N ILE A 71 -8.75 -9.13 12.97
CA ILE A 71 -9.34 -8.00 12.25
C ILE A 71 -8.60 -6.70 12.56
N SER A 72 -8.23 -6.47 13.82
CA SER A 72 -7.48 -5.27 14.23
C SER A 72 -6.16 -5.12 13.48
N LYS A 73 -5.44 -6.22 13.27
CA LYS A 73 -4.19 -6.20 12.48
C LYS A 73 -4.43 -5.85 11.03
N SER A 74 -5.52 -6.36 10.45
CA SER A 74 -5.93 -6.04 9.07
C SER A 74 -6.26 -4.55 8.94
N ILE A 75 -7.09 -4.02 9.83
CA ILE A 75 -7.46 -2.60 9.87
C ILE A 75 -6.22 -1.72 10.04
N ASN A 76 -5.39 -2.02 11.04
CA ASN A 76 -4.19 -1.22 11.33
C ASN A 76 -3.25 -1.16 10.14
N LEU A 77 -2.96 -2.28 9.48
CA LEU A 77 -1.99 -2.30 8.39
C LEU A 77 -2.56 -1.79 7.06
N ASN A 78 -3.79 -2.17 6.70
CA ASN A 78 -4.33 -1.87 5.38
C ASN A 78 -5.08 -0.55 5.31
N ILE A 79 -5.70 -0.11 6.42
CA ILE A 79 -6.44 1.17 6.46
C ILE A 79 -5.59 2.24 7.14
N ILE A 80 -5.31 2.09 8.44
CA ILE A 80 -4.62 3.12 9.21
C ILE A 80 -3.20 3.37 8.68
N GLY A 81 -2.46 2.30 8.34
CA GLY A 81 -1.13 2.41 7.76
C GLY A 81 -1.14 3.14 6.43
N THR A 82 -2.13 2.87 5.56
CA THR A 82 -2.31 3.57 4.28
C THR A 82 -2.67 5.03 4.52
N ALA A 83 -3.64 5.32 5.39
CA ALA A 83 -4.05 6.68 5.76
C ALA A 83 -2.87 7.50 6.32
N ASN A 84 -2.01 6.89 7.14
CA ASN A 84 -0.80 7.57 7.64
C ASN A 84 0.15 7.97 6.51
N ILE A 85 0.34 7.10 5.51
CA ILE A 85 1.16 7.44 4.33
C ILE A 85 0.52 8.59 3.57
N VAL A 86 -0.81 8.49 3.26
CA VAL A 86 -1.55 9.54 2.55
C VAL A 86 -1.42 10.88 3.26
N ASN A 87 -1.64 10.92 4.57
CA ASN A 87 -1.53 12.14 5.38
C ASN A 87 -0.15 12.81 5.26
N GLU A 88 0.92 12.05 5.23
CA GLU A 88 2.27 12.62 5.17
C GLU A 88 2.70 12.99 3.75
N VAL A 89 2.31 12.21 2.72
CA VAL A 89 2.65 12.55 1.32
C VAL A 89 1.84 13.74 0.82
N SER A 90 0.58 13.87 1.24
CA SER A 90 -0.31 14.99 0.84
C SER A 90 0.25 16.33 1.32
N LYS A 91 0.79 16.42 2.53
CA LYS A 91 1.43 17.64 3.08
C LYS A 91 2.63 18.10 2.25
N LEU A 92 3.25 17.19 1.50
CA LEU A 92 4.45 17.45 0.72
C LEU A 92 4.19 17.48 -0.80
N GLY A 93 2.94 17.35 -1.23
CA GLY A 93 2.58 17.29 -2.65
C GLY A 93 3.15 16.05 -3.37
N ILE A 94 3.51 14.99 -2.64
CA ILE A 94 4.06 13.76 -3.21
C ILE A 94 2.91 12.88 -3.68
N LYS A 95 3.00 12.37 -4.91
CA LYS A 95 1.99 11.46 -5.46
C LYS A 95 2.15 10.05 -4.89
N MET A 96 1.03 9.40 -4.55
CA MET A 96 1.02 8.01 -4.11
C MET A 96 0.42 7.09 -5.18
N ILE A 97 1.01 5.91 -5.32
CA ILE A 97 0.47 4.80 -6.08
C ILE A 97 0.16 3.70 -5.06
N TYR A 98 -1.13 3.40 -4.89
CA TYR A 98 -1.61 2.34 -4.00
C TYR A 98 -1.89 1.07 -4.79
N LEU A 99 -1.43 -0.07 -4.29
CA LEU A 99 -1.70 -1.36 -4.91
C LEU A 99 -2.90 -2.02 -4.22
N SER A 100 -4.05 -1.92 -4.85
CA SER A 100 -5.29 -2.54 -4.39
C SER A 100 -5.43 -4.00 -4.88
N SER A 101 -6.63 -4.53 -4.84
CA SER A 101 -6.96 -5.90 -5.20
C SER A 101 -8.30 -5.97 -5.93
N SER A 102 -8.42 -6.86 -6.91
CA SER A 102 -9.70 -7.17 -7.56
C SER A 102 -10.77 -7.72 -6.61
N TYR A 103 -10.40 -8.13 -5.41
CA TYR A 103 -11.34 -8.58 -4.37
C TYR A 103 -12.25 -7.47 -3.83
N VAL A 104 -12.02 -6.20 -4.18
CA VAL A 104 -12.97 -5.12 -3.87
C VAL A 104 -14.29 -5.27 -4.63
N TYR A 105 -14.30 -6.02 -5.73
CA TYR A 105 -15.51 -6.37 -6.47
C TYR A 105 -16.14 -7.68 -5.96
N GLN A 106 -17.42 -7.86 -6.26
CA GLN A 106 -18.18 -9.04 -5.78
C GLN A 106 -17.67 -10.38 -6.34
N GLY A 107 -17.10 -10.39 -7.54
CA GLY A 107 -16.57 -11.61 -8.16
C GLY A 107 -17.64 -12.51 -8.82
N THR A 108 -18.87 -12.04 -8.98
CA THR A 108 -19.99 -12.82 -9.57
C THR A 108 -20.06 -12.72 -11.09
N LYS A 109 -19.45 -11.71 -11.68
CA LYS A 109 -19.27 -11.56 -13.13
C LYS A 109 -17.78 -11.35 -13.43
N GLY A 110 -17.37 -11.55 -14.66
CA GLY A 110 -16.03 -11.18 -15.12
C GLY A 110 -15.96 -9.76 -15.65
N ASN A 111 -14.77 -9.34 -16.08
CA ASN A 111 -14.52 -8.09 -16.81
C ASN A 111 -15.02 -6.83 -16.09
N TYR A 112 -14.73 -6.72 -14.78
CA TYR A 112 -15.03 -5.51 -14.01
C TYR A 112 -14.27 -4.30 -14.55
N LYS A 113 -14.96 -3.16 -14.57
CA LYS A 113 -14.42 -1.85 -14.92
C LYS A 113 -14.31 -1.00 -13.66
N GLU A 114 -13.52 0.07 -13.70
CA GLU A 114 -13.36 1.02 -12.60
C GLU A 114 -14.67 1.71 -12.21
N SER A 115 -15.62 1.82 -13.15
CA SER A 115 -16.96 2.37 -12.93
C SER A 115 -17.94 1.38 -12.28
N ASP A 116 -17.59 0.10 -12.18
CA ASP A 116 -18.48 -0.90 -11.58
C ASP A 116 -18.52 -0.71 -10.04
N PRO A 117 -19.69 -0.96 -9.41
CA PRO A 117 -19.82 -0.83 -7.97
C PRO A 117 -18.93 -1.84 -7.23
N VAL A 118 -18.26 -1.38 -6.21
CA VAL A 118 -17.47 -2.24 -5.32
C VAL A 118 -18.37 -2.93 -4.32
N LYS A 119 -18.13 -4.22 -4.08
CA LYS A 119 -18.87 -5.03 -3.12
C LYS A 119 -17.95 -6.09 -2.49
N PRO A 120 -17.09 -5.68 -1.54
CA PRO A 120 -16.21 -6.59 -0.83
C PRO A 120 -17.03 -7.66 -0.06
N TRP A 121 -16.50 -8.88 0.03
CA TRP A 121 -17.22 -10.00 0.64
C TRP A 121 -16.50 -10.66 1.83
N ASN A 122 -15.26 -10.22 2.14
CA ASN A 122 -14.49 -10.68 3.29
C ASN A 122 -13.65 -9.54 3.90
N ASN A 123 -13.09 -9.78 5.09
CA ASN A 123 -12.31 -8.77 5.82
C ASN A 123 -11.06 -8.29 5.06
N TYR A 124 -10.43 -9.15 4.26
CA TYR A 124 -9.33 -8.73 3.39
C TYR A 124 -9.79 -7.70 2.37
N SER A 125 -10.86 -7.99 1.65
CA SER A 125 -11.40 -7.08 0.62
C SER A 125 -11.89 -5.77 1.22
N TRP A 126 -12.58 -5.79 2.36
CA TRP A 126 -13.00 -4.59 3.09
C TRP A 126 -11.81 -3.74 3.52
N SER A 127 -10.73 -4.37 4.01
CA SER A 127 -9.53 -3.63 4.40
C SER A 127 -8.80 -3.00 3.22
N ASN A 128 -8.80 -3.64 2.04
CA ASN A 128 -8.25 -3.06 0.81
C ASN A 128 -9.07 -1.86 0.34
N LEU A 129 -10.42 -2.00 0.31
CA LEU A 129 -11.30 -0.89 -0.04
C LEU A 129 -11.12 0.30 0.93
N GLY A 130 -11.01 0.02 2.25
CA GLY A 130 -10.70 1.05 3.23
C GLY A 130 -9.38 1.77 2.97
N GLY A 131 -8.38 1.06 2.45
CA GLY A 131 -7.12 1.67 1.98
C GLY A 131 -7.31 2.54 0.73
N GLU A 132 -8.17 2.15 -0.22
CA GLU A 132 -8.49 2.97 -1.39
C GLU A 132 -9.20 4.26 -1.02
N CYS A 133 -10.05 4.23 0.00
CA CYS A 133 -10.81 5.39 0.47
C CYS A 133 -9.95 6.38 1.28
N SER A 134 -8.70 6.04 1.61
CA SER A 134 -7.78 6.91 2.36
C SER A 134 -7.14 7.95 1.45
#